data_408bdfcf43e7d3a3a09f95d09a83f212
#
_entry.id   408bdfcf43e7d3a3a09f95d09a83f212
#
_cell.length_a   1.000
_cell.length_b   1.000
_cell.length_c   1.000
_cell.angle_alpha   90.00
_cell.angle_beta   90.00
_cell.angle_gamma   90.00
#
_symmetry.space_group_name_H-M   'P 1'
#
loop_
_entity.id
_entity.type
_entity.pdbx_description
1 polymer ?
#
loop_
_entity_poly.entity_id
_entity_poly.type
_entity_poly.pdbx_seq_one_letter_code
_entity_poly.pdbx_strand_id
1 'polypeptide(L)'
;MEIAVFLAGPVLLALISSIALPGFLAMTLPWPAALGLLGAQVLLTCLPAWLLRKRLLPAPVAAWLRQLPVSPRLRRQADIAVAGLLMLPLGVAYAVSAGIWLLQSPPWLRPVAAPGIAIIIVAWLLAWLVTSCIVALRLRTPRPAQQARAPTMTAYSYRRPRWPALFLWRQLFWLPFWRNDNVIGAQQSVLMAGATASMLAWLLRVPLVPAPLLGLLASASLVLVTDRGDKAVREQLAVLRPSLNAWPVSSAHVIRLACAASLLPALTVLLGAAVLLYCIDPAVLQQRVTSVYAITASVAVLAIAGLPRLTARGRVALVVLSILALSAIGSELWN
;
A
#
# COMPACT_ATOMS: atom_id res chain seq x y z
N MET A 1 22.91 8.22 -13.24
CA MET A 1 22.59 7.84 -11.85
C MET A 1 22.47 9.06 -10.94
N GLU A 2 23.33 10.06 -11.07
CA GLU A 2 23.36 11.26 -10.24
C GLU A 2 22.10 12.14 -10.35
N ILE A 3 21.55 12.36 -11.54
CA ILE A 3 20.35 13.18 -11.77
C ILE A 3 19.13 12.58 -11.07
N ALA A 4 18.99 11.26 -11.07
CA ALA A 4 17.87 10.58 -10.40
C ALA A 4 17.97 10.69 -8.86
N VAL A 5 19.18 10.68 -8.31
CA VAL A 5 19.45 10.89 -6.87
C VAL A 5 19.16 12.34 -6.49
N PHE A 6 19.54 13.29 -7.35
CA PHE A 6 19.32 14.72 -7.11
C PHE A 6 17.84 15.10 -7.12
N LEU A 7 17.03 14.48 -8.00
CA LEU A 7 15.59 14.68 -8.06
C LEU A 7 14.82 13.88 -6.99
N ALA A 8 15.29 12.68 -6.65
CA ALA A 8 14.65 11.85 -5.63
C ALA A 8 14.99 12.29 -4.19
N GLY A 9 16.14 12.94 -3.99
CA GLY A 9 16.61 13.38 -2.68
C GLY A 9 15.60 14.25 -1.93
N PRO A 10 15.14 15.38 -2.50
CA PRO A 10 14.16 16.25 -1.85
C PRO A 10 12.83 15.55 -1.57
N VAL A 11 12.35 14.69 -2.48
CA VAL A 11 11.11 13.94 -2.31
C VAL A 11 11.24 12.92 -1.17
N LEU A 12 12.36 12.21 -1.11
CA LEU A 12 12.64 11.27 -0.02
C LEU A 12 12.77 12.02 1.31
N LEU A 13 13.43 13.16 1.32
CA LEU A 13 13.58 13.98 2.51
C LEU A 13 12.21 14.50 3.00
N ALA A 14 11.36 14.96 2.10
CA ALA A 14 9.99 15.37 2.40
C ALA A 14 9.13 14.20 2.95
N LEU A 15 9.26 13.02 2.35
CA LEU A 15 8.58 11.81 2.84
C LEU A 15 9.09 11.41 4.22
N ILE A 16 10.40 11.42 4.45
CA ILE A 16 10.98 11.10 5.75
C ILE A 16 10.54 12.14 6.79
N SER A 17 10.59 13.44 6.48
CA SER A 17 10.17 14.48 7.41
C SER A 17 8.69 14.39 7.78
N SER A 18 7.83 13.89 6.90
CA SER A 18 6.40 13.73 7.18
C SER A 18 6.06 12.60 8.17
N ILE A 19 6.98 11.67 8.44
CA ILE A 19 6.72 10.49 9.27
C ILE A 19 6.44 10.87 10.75
N ALA A 20 7.19 11.82 11.30
CA ALA A 20 7.02 12.27 12.69
C ALA A 20 5.96 13.37 12.84
N LEU A 21 5.59 14.04 11.75
CA LEU A 21 4.66 15.17 11.75
C LEU A 21 3.33 14.87 12.45
N PRO A 22 2.65 13.72 12.24
CA PRO A 22 1.41 13.40 12.93
C PRO A 22 1.53 13.41 14.46
N GLY A 23 2.69 12.97 15.00
CA GLY A 23 2.92 12.98 16.45
C GLY A 23 3.00 14.40 17.04
N PHE A 24 3.60 15.34 16.32
CA PHE A 24 3.63 16.75 16.72
C PHE A 24 2.26 17.43 16.55
N LEU A 25 1.57 17.16 15.44
CA LEU A 25 0.23 17.71 15.17
C LEU A 25 -0.82 17.19 16.16
N ALA A 26 -0.68 15.96 16.66
CA ALA A 26 -1.59 15.43 17.66
C ALA A 26 -1.71 16.31 18.90
N MET A 27 -0.65 17.07 19.24
CA MET A 27 -0.66 17.99 20.39
C MET A 27 -1.40 19.30 20.13
N THR A 28 -1.65 19.65 18.88
CA THR A 28 -2.39 20.86 18.49
C THR A 28 -3.89 20.59 18.28
N LEU A 29 -4.29 19.32 18.29
CA LEU A 29 -5.65 18.88 18.00
C LEU A 29 -6.44 18.62 19.31
N PRO A 30 -7.78 18.73 19.27
CA PRO A 30 -8.63 18.29 20.37
C PRO A 30 -8.43 16.79 20.60
N TRP A 31 -8.52 16.35 21.86
CA TRP A 31 -8.17 15.00 22.30
C TRP A 31 -8.79 13.84 21.49
N PRO A 32 -10.06 13.90 21.00
CA PRO A 32 -10.59 12.79 20.19
C PRO A 32 -9.89 12.66 18.84
N ALA A 33 -9.57 13.80 18.19
CA ALA A 33 -8.85 13.82 16.91
C ALA A 33 -7.39 13.38 17.11
N ALA A 34 -6.76 13.81 18.21
CA ALA A 34 -5.40 13.39 18.59
C ALA A 34 -5.30 11.87 18.77
N LEU A 35 -6.26 11.25 19.48
CA LEU A 35 -6.32 9.80 19.65
C LEU A 35 -6.57 9.08 18.32
N GLY A 36 -7.43 9.60 17.46
CA GLY A 36 -7.67 9.08 16.11
C GLY A 36 -6.41 9.10 15.27
N LEU A 37 -5.67 10.21 15.27
CA LEU A 37 -4.41 10.37 14.55
C LEU A 37 -3.32 9.43 15.07
N LEU A 38 -3.20 9.31 16.39
CA LEU A 38 -2.26 8.39 17.05
C LEU A 38 -2.60 6.93 16.71
N GLY A 39 -3.88 6.55 16.76
CA GLY A 39 -4.35 5.24 16.37
C GLY A 39 -4.03 4.92 14.91
N ALA A 40 -4.28 5.86 13.99
CA ALA A 40 -3.94 5.73 12.58
C ALA A 40 -2.42 5.57 12.38
N GLN A 41 -1.61 6.35 13.10
CA GLN A 41 -0.15 6.26 13.05
C GLN A 41 0.34 4.90 13.53
N VAL A 42 -0.17 4.37 14.65
CA VAL A 42 0.15 3.04 15.16
C VAL A 42 -0.22 1.96 14.14
N LEU A 43 -1.42 2.03 13.56
CA LEU A 43 -1.87 1.08 12.55
C LEU A 43 -0.97 1.10 11.31
N LEU A 44 -0.63 2.28 10.80
CA LEU A 44 0.27 2.43 9.65
C LEU A 44 1.66 1.88 9.94
N THR A 45 2.17 2.10 11.16
CA THR A 45 3.48 1.59 11.59
C THR A 45 3.49 0.07 11.72
N CYS A 46 2.39 -0.56 12.18
CA CYS A 46 2.27 -2.03 12.27
C CYS A 46 1.97 -2.70 10.93
N LEU A 47 1.49 -1.94 9.95
CA LEU A 47 1.02 -2.45 8.66
C LEU A 47 2.04 -3.33 7.93
N PRO A 48 3.34 -2.96 7.81
CA PRO A 48 4.36 -3.80 7.18
C PRO A 48 4.48 -5.17 7.85
N ALA A 49 4.46 -5.21 9.18
CA ALA A 49 4.53 -6.46 9.94
C ALA A 49 3.31 -7.34 9.69
N TRP A 50 2.12 -6.75 9.67
CA TRP A 50 0.88 -7.46 9.37
C TRP A 50 0.84 -8.01 7.94
N LEU A 51 1.28 -7.21 6.96
CA LEU A 51 1.37 -7.62 5.56
C LEU A 51 2.40 -8.72 5.32
N LEU A 52 3.57 -8.58 5.96
CA LEU A 52 4.68 -9.52 5.80
C LEU A 52 4.58 -10.74 6.72
N ARG A 53 3.62 -10.80 7.64
CA ARG A 53 3.48 -11.87 8.65
C ARG A 53 3.59 -13.29 8.10
N LYS A 54 3.10 -13.53 6.89
CA LYS A 54 3.15 -14.84 6.24
C LYS A 54 4.53 -15.16 5.65
N ARG A 55 5.28 -14.14 5.22
CA ARG A 55 6.66 -14.27 4.71
C ARG A 55 7.66 -14.38 5.85
N LEU A 56 7.46 -13.62 6.91
CA LEU A 56 8.33 -13.65 8.10
C LEU A 56 8.31 -14.99 8.79
N LEU A 57 7.14 -15.64 8.82
CA LEU A 57 6.98 -16.95 9.42
C LEU A 57 6.19 -17.88 8.48
N PRO A 58 6.84 -18.52 7.49
CA PRO A 58 6.20 -19.49 6.61
C PRO A 58 5.59 -20.65 7.41
N ALA A 59 4.50 -21.24 6.90
CA ALA A 59 3.77 -22.30 7.61
C ALA A 59 4.65 -23.49 8.04
N PRO A 60 5.60 -24.01 7.21
CA PRO A 60 6.50 -25.10 7.60
C PRO A 60 7.41 -24.70 8.77
N VAL A 61 7.97 -23.48 8.74
CA VAL A 61 8.85 -22.97 9.82
C VAL A 61 8.07 -22.79 11.11
N ALA A 62 6.84 -22.26 11.03
CA ALA A 62 5.96 -22.11 12.18
C ALA A 62 5.57 -23.48 12.79
N ALA A 63 5.37 -24.51 11.95
CA ALA A 63 5.09 -25.87 12.40
C ALA A 63 6.30 -26.46 13.14
N TRP A 64 7.50 -26.30 12.58
CA TRP A 64 8.74 -26.75 13.19
C TRP A 64 9.03 -26.04 14.53
N LEU A 65 8.91 -24.70 14.57
CA LEU A 65 9.13 -23.92 15.79
C LEU A 65 8.17 -24.29 16.93
N ARG A 66 6.95 -24.75 16.60
CA ARG A 66 5.99 -25.23 17.62
C ARG A 66 6.41 -26.52 18.30
N GLN A 67 7.16 -27.37 17.60
CA GLN A 67 7.63 -28.66 18.13
C GLN A 67 8.84 -28.50 19.06
N LEU A 68 9.51 -27.35 19.05
CA LEU A 68 10.66 -27.12 19.93
C LEU A 68 10.21 -27.03 21.40
N PRO A 69 10.90 -27.72 22.30
CA PRO A 69 10.64 -27.69 23.74
C PRO A 69 11.18 -26.40 24.37
N VAL A 70 10.63 -25.26 23.97
CA VAL A 70 11.05 -23.92 24.42
C VAL A 70 10.07 -23.40 25.45
N SER A 71 10.57 -22.81 26.54
CA SER A 71 9.73 -22.22 27.57
C SER A 71 8.90 -21.08 27.04
N PRO A 72 7.67 -20.85 27.53
CA PRO A 72 6.81 -19.76 27.07
C PRO A 72 7.44 -18.35 27.23
N ARG A 73 8.30 -18.20 28.25
CA ARG A 73 9.03 -16.94 28.51
C ARG A 73 10.05 -16.65 27.39
N LEU A 74 10.86 -17.63 27.05
CA LEU A 74 11.87 -17.49 26.00
C LEU A 74 11.21 -17.24 24.64
N ARG A 75 10.07 -17.89 24.38
CA ARG A 75 9.28 -17.67 23.16
C ARG A 75 8.76 -16.24 23.07
N ARG A 76 8.23 -15.69 24.17
CA ARG A 76 7.80 -14.28 24.21
C ARG A 76 8.96 -13.31 23.99
N GLN A 77 10.10 -13.57 24.60
CA GLN A 77 11.31 -12.74 24.40
C GLN A 77 11.75 -12.76 22.94
N ALA A 78 11.74 -13.92 22.30
CA ALA A 78 12.05 -14.05 20.89
C ALA A 78 11.05 -13.27 20.01
N ASP A 79 9.74 -13.37 20.28
CA ASP A 79 8.72 -12.63 19.52
C ASP A 79 8.91 -11.11 19.66
N ILE A 80 9.21 -10.62 20.86
CA ILE A 80 9.50 -9.21 21.13
C ILE A 80 10.77 -8.76 20.41
N ALA A 81 11.83 -9.57 20.45
CA ALA A 81 13.10 -9.26 19.78
C ALA A 81 12.93 -9.21 18.25
N VAL A 82 12.23 -10.19 17.68
CA VAL A 82 11.94 -10.23 16.24
C VAL A 82 11.08 -9.02 15.82
N ALA A 83 10.06 -8.68 16.61
CA ALA A 83 9.26 -7.47 16.37
C ALA A 83 10.10 -6.20 16.45
N GLY A 84 11.03 -6.11 17.42
CA GLY A 84 11.95 -4.97 17.56
C GLY A 84 12.87 -4.83 16.36
N LEU A 85 13.46 -5.92 15.90
CA LEU A 85 14.32 -5.94 14.72
C LEU A 85 13.57 -5.50 13.46
N LEU A 86 12.32 -5.94 13.33
CA LEU A 86 11.44 -5.59 12.21
C LEU A 86 11.05 -4.10 12.23
N MET A 87 10.85 -3.54 13.43
CA MET A 87 10.48 -2.13 13.63
C MET A 87 11.67 -1.18 13.64
N LEU A 88 12.90 -1.69 13.72
CA LEU A 88 14.11 -0.88 13.83
C LEU A 88 14.29 0.12 12.67
N PRO A 89 14.14 -0.27 11.38
CA PRO A 89 14.26 0.68 10.27
C PRO A 89 13.25 1.82 10.34
N LEU A 90 12.01 1.51 10.76
CA LEU A 90 10.96 2.50 10.97
C LEU A 90 11.29 3.40 12.16
N GLY A 91 11.80 2.85 13.26
CA GLY A 91 12.27 3.63 14.42
C GLY A 91 13.35 4.62 14.05
N VAL A 92 14.32 4.21 13.23
CA VAL A 92 15.36 5.10 12.69
C VAL A 92 14.72 6.20 11.83
N ALA A 93 13.77 5.87 10.95
CA ALA A 93 13.09 6.86 10.13
C ALA A 93 12.31 7.87 10.99
N TYR A 94 11.65 7.44 12.07
CA TYR A 94 11.00 8.34 13.04
C TYR A 94 12.00 9.24 13.75
N ALA A 95 13.13 8.70 14.19
CA ALA A 95 14.17 9.48 14.86
C ALA A 95 14.79 10.55 13.93
N VAL A 96 15.07 10.17 12.68
CA VAL A 96 15.57 11.12 11.67
C VAL A 96 14.51 12.19 11.37
N SER A 97 13.25 11.80 11.18
CA SER A 97 12.15 12.73 10.95
C SER A 97 11.99 13.73 12.10
N ALA A 98 11.94 13.24 13.34
CA ALA A 98 11.86 14.10 14.51
C ALA A 98 13.08 15.02 14.64
N GLY A 99 14.28 14.51 14.35
CA GLY A 99 15.52 15.29 14.33
C GLY A 99 15.48 16.45 13.34
N ILE A 100 14.97 16.22 12.12
CA ILE A 100 14.81 17.27 11.10
C ILE A 100 13.90 18.40 11.62
N TRP A 101 12.75 18.06 12.20
CA TRP A 101 11.81 19.04 12.75
C TRP A 101 12.40 19.82 13.95
N LEU A 102 13.13 19.14 14.83
CA LEU A 102 13.78 19.79 15.96
C LEU A 102 14.91 20.74 15.54
N LEU A 103 15.69 20.38 14.51
CA LEU A 103 16.73 21.23 13.95
C LEU A 103 16.15 22.47 13.26
N GLN A 104 15.05 22.31 12.52
CA GLN A 104 14.37 23.44 11.90
C GLN A 104 13.65 24.34 12.91
N SER A 105 13.26 23.79 14.05
CA SER A 105 12.61 24.44 15.20
C SER A 105 11.62 25.58 14.83
N PRO A 106 10.61 25.31 13.98
CA PRO A 106 9.64 26.33 13.60
C PRO A 106 8.90 26.85 14.85
N PRO A 107 8.45 28.11 14.87
CA PRO A 107 7.86 28.74 16.06
C PRO A 107 6.69 27.96 16.70
N TRP A 108 5.86 27.34 15.86
CA TRP A 108 4.71 26.53 16.33
C TRP A 108 5.13 25.22 17.02
N LEU A 109 6.31 24.70 16.71
CA LEU A 109 6.80 23.43 17.26
C LEU A 109 7.35 23.60 18.68
N ARG A 110 7.95 24.75 19.00
CA ARG A 110 8.62 24.98 20.28
C ARG A 110 7.78 24.59 21.50
N PRO A 111 6.49 25.02 21.65
CA PRO A 111 5.68 24.67 22.81
C PRO A 111 5.26 23.21 22.85
N VAL A 112 5.21 22.53 21.69
CA VAL A 112 4.70 21.14 21.57
C VAL A 112 5.80 20.12 21.30
N ALA A 113 7.09 20.53 21.22
CA ALA A 113 8.18 19.65 20.88
C ALA A 113 8.37 18.50 21.87
N ALA A 114 8.48 18.80 23.16
CA ALA A 114 8.70 17.78 24.17
C ALA A 114 7.51 16.79 24.30
N PRO A 115 6.23 17.26 24.45
CA PRO A 115 5.12 16.33 24.48
C PRO A 115 4.90 15.62 23.15
N GLY A 116 5.21 16.22 22.00
CA GLY A 116 5.13 15.56 20.69
C GLY A 116 6.11 14.40 20.55
N ILE A 117 7.35 14.58 21.03
CA ILE A 117 8.34 13.47 21.07
C ILE A 117 7.83 12.33 21.98
N ALA A 118 7.26 12.66 23.15
CA ALA A 118 6.71 11.64 24.04
C ALA A 118 5.60 10.84 23.34
N ILE A 119 4.71 11.50 22.60
CA ILE A 119 3.66 10.83 21.81
C ILE A 119 4.26 9.94 20.71
N ILE A 120 5.28 10.40 19.99
CA ILE A 120 5.96 9.60 18.97
C ILE A 120 6.55 8.34 19.59
N ILE A 121 7.22 8.45 20.75
CA ILE A 121 7.78 7.31 21.47
C ILE A 121 6.65 6.35 21.91
N VAL A 122 5.58 6.86 22.49
CA VAL A 122 4.42 6.05 22.90
C VAL A 122 3.78 5.34 21.69
N ALA A 123 3.59 6.04 20.59
CA ALA A 123 3.05 5.46 19.36
C ALA A 123 3.94 4.33 18.83
N TRP A 124 5.27 4.54 18.84
CA TRP A 124 6.23 3.54 18.41
C TRP A 124 6.25 2.31 19.34
N LEU A 125 6.22 2.51 20.65
CA LEU A 125 6.13 1.43 21.63
C LEU A 125 4.83 0.62 21.50
N LEU A 126 3.69 1.29 21.29
CA LEU A 126 2.42 0.63 21.03
C LEU A 126 2.47 -0.17 19.74
N ALA A 127 3.04 0.38 18.66
CA ALA A 127 3.23 -0.32 17.40
C ALA A 127 4.13 -1.54 17.58
N TRP A 128 5.18 -1.45 18.36
CA TRP A 128 6.06 -2.58 18.69
C TRP A 128 5.31 -3.68 19.46
N LEU A 129 4.52 -3.32 20.46
CA LEU A 129 3.67 -4.27 21.21
C LEU A 129 2.66 -4.96 20.30
N VAL A 130 1.94 -4.21 19.47
CA VAL A 130 0.98 -4.78 18.51
C VAL A 130 1.67 -5.70 17.53
N THR A 131 2.86 -5.33 17.03
CA THR A 131 3.65 -6.17 16.13
C THR A 131 4.09 -7.47 16.81
N SER A 132 4.54 -7.41 18.06
CA SER A 132 4.90 -8.61 18.84
C SER A 132 3.69 -9.53 19.04
N CYS A 133 2.51 -8.98 19.28
CA CYS A 133 1.26 -9.73 19.34
C CYS A 133 0.91 -10.40 18.00
N ILE A 134 1.09 -9.70 16.87
CA ILE A 134 0.85 -10.27 15.53
C ILE A 134 1.76 -11.47 15.27
N VAL A 135 3.04 -11.38 15.64
CA VAL A 135 4.01 -12.47 15.51
C VAL A 135 3.63 -13.63 16.43
N ALA A 136 3.32 -13.36 17.71
CA ALA A 136 2.93 -14.37 18.69
C ALA A 136 1.64 -15.12 18.32
N LEU A 137 0.62 -14.39 17.83
CA LEU A 137 -0.65 -15.00 17.42
C LEU A 137 -0.47 -15.99 16.26
N ARG A 138 0.47 -15.72 15.35
CA ARG A 138 0.72 -16.62 14.23
C ARG A 138 1.29 -17.96 14.66
N LEU A 139 2.07 -18.01 15.74
CA LEU A 139 2.56 -19.25 16.32
C LEU A 139 1.46 -20.01 17.06
N ARG A 140 0.43 -19.33 17.55
CA ARG A 140 -0.63 -19.92 18.37
C ARG A 140 -1.79 -20.50 17.58
N THR A 141 -2.12 -19.94 16.43
CA THR A 141 -3.21 -20.45 15.60
C THR A 141 -2.79 -21.75 14.90
N PRO A 142 -3.20 -22.93 15.40
CA PRO A 142 -3.10 -24.15 14.61
C PRO A 142 -4.04 -23.93 13.42
N ARG A 143 -3.48 -23.87 12.22
CA ARG A 143 -4.33 -24.04 11.02
C ARG A 143 -4.84 -25.47 11.15
N PRO A 144 -6.17 -25.72 11.26
CA PRO A 144 -6.66 -27.07 11.14
C PRO A 144 -6.02 -27.60 9.88
N ALA A 145 -5.25 -28.69 9.99
CA ALA A 145 -4.78 -29.38 8.82
C ALA A 145 -6.03 -29.51 7.96
N GLN A 146 -6.07 -28.77 6.85
CA GLN A 146 -7.04 -29.02 5.84
C GLN A 146 -6.69 -30.45 5.44
N GLN A 147 -7.30 -31.41 6.18
CA GLN A 147 -7.35 -32.77 5.73
C GLN A 147 -7.72 -32.61 4.28
N ALA A 148 -6.80 -32.98 3.41
CA ALA A 148 -7.05 -33.06 2.00
C ALA A 148 -8.29 -33.95 1.91
N ARG A 149 -9.48 -33.32 2.03
CA ARG A 149 -10.72 -33.98 1.64
C ARG A 149 -10.44 -34.38 0.23
N ALA A 150 -10.21 -35.68 0.05
CA ALA A 150 -10.15 -36.26 -1.26
C ALA A 150 -11.26 -35.55 -2.05
N PRO A 151 -10.96 -34.94 -3.19
CA PRO A 151 -11.99 -34.25 -3.95
C PRO A 151 -13.04 -35.30 -4.24
N THR A 152 -14.13 -35.28 -3.43
CA THR A 152 -15.33 -35.99 -3.82
C THR A 152 -15.63 -35.38 -5.17
N MET A 153 -15.46 -36.17 -6.24
CA MET A 153 -15.89 -35.82 -7.58
C MET A 153 -17.40 -35.68 -7.58
N THR A 154 -17.90 -34.62 -6.94
CA THR A 154 -19.26 -34.17 -7.21
C THR A 154 -19.22 -33.71 -8.66
N ALA A 155 -19.94 -34.43 -9.52
CA ALA A 155 -20.15 -34.05 -10.89
C ALA A 155 -20.57 -32.58 -10.91
N TYR A 156 -19.60 -31.69 -11.21
CA TYR A 156 -19.90 -30.28 -11.36
C TYR A 156 -20.83 -30.16 -12.57
N SER A 157 -22.11 -29.96 -12.32
CA SER A 157 -23.02 -29.52 -13.37
C SER A 157 -22.50 -28.17 -13.88
N TYR A 158 -21.86 -28.18 -15.03
CA TYR A 158 -21.28 -27.01 -15.66
C TYR A 158 -22.42 -26.06 -16.06
N ARG A 159 -22.76 -25.17 -15.18
CA ARG A 159 -23.68 -24.07 -15.49
C ARG A 159 -22.85 -23.01 -16.21
N ARG A 160 -23.06 -22.81 -17.51
CA ARG A 160 -22.38 -21.74 -18.26
C ARG A 160 -22.54 -20.40 -17.52
N PRO A 161 -21.44 -19.75 -17.10
CA PRO A 161 -21.55 -18.49 -16.41
C PRO A 161 -22.16 -17.45 -17.35
N ARG A 162 -23.08 -16.63 -16.85
CA ARG A 162 -23.68 -15.51 -17.62
C ARG A 162 -22.63 -14.55 -18.18
N TRP A 163 -21.51 -14.41 -17.47
CA TRP A 163 -20.41 -13.50 -17.80
C TRP A 163 -19.08 -14.25 -17.80
N PRO A 164 -18.72 -14.92 -18.91
CA PRO A 164 -17.54 -15.80 -18.94
C PRO A 164 -16.22 -15.03 -18.69
N ALA A 165 -16.10 -13.79 -19.18
CA ALA A 165 -14.93 -12.96 -18.95
C ALA A 165 -14.76 -12.59 -17.46
N LEU A 166 -15.84 -12.20 -16.79
CA LEU A 166 -15.83 -11.87 -15.36
C LEU A 166 -15.54 -13.10 -14.50
N PHE A 167 -16.09 -14.25 -14.90
CA PHE A 167 -15.82 -15.51 -14.23
C PHE A 167 -14.35 -15.91 -14.34
N LEU A 168 -13.77 -15.85 -15.55
CA LEU A 168 -12.35 -16.10 -15.78
C LEU A 168 -11.47 -15.12 -15.02
N TRP A 169 -11.78 -13.83 -15.06
CA TRP A 169 -11.06 -12.82 -14.29
C TRP A 169 -11.08 -13.14 -12.80
N ARG A 170 -12.25 -13.47 -12.24
CA ARG A 170 -12.39 -13.83 -10.83
C ARG A 170 -11.58 -15.07 -10.47
N GLN A 171 -11.60 -16.12 -11.31
CA GLN A 171 -10.90 -17.38 -11.05
C GLN A 171 -9.38 -17.26 -11.24
N LEU A 172 -8.92 -16.53 -12.27
CA LEU A 172 -7.51 -16.46 -12.62
C LEU A 172 -6.73 -15.42 -11.83
N PHE A 173 -7.35 -14.27 -11.50
CA PHE A 173 -6.67 -13.15 -10.86
C PHE A 173 -7.22 -12.86 -9.46
N TRP A 174 -8.54 -12.71 -9.31
CA TRP A 174 -9.11 -12.32 -8.02
C TRP A 174 -8.93 -13.37 -6.94
N LEU A 175 -9.39 -14.60 -7.16
CA LEU A 175 -9.34 -15.67 -6.15
C LEU A 175 -7.92 -16.07 -5.74
N PRO A 176 -6.92 -16.21 -6.66
CA PRO A 176 -5.55 -16.51 -6.27
C PRO A 176 -4.92 -15.44 -5.38
N PHE A 177 -5.22 -14.16 -5.63
CA PHE A 177 -4.68 -13.07 -4.80
C PHE A 177 -5.22 -13.09 -3.38
N TRP A 178 -6.48 -13.50 -3.20
CA TRP A 178 -7.14 -13.49 -1.90
C TRP A 178 -7.10 -14.83 -1.14
N ARG A 179 -7.13 -15.95 -1.85
CA ARG A 179 -7.18 -17.29 -1.24
C ARG A 179 -5.82 -17.88 -0.92
N ASN A 180 -4.81 -17.56 -1.72
CA ASN A 180 -3.46 -18.08 -1.48
C ASN A 180 -2.79 -17.35 -0.31
N ASP A 181 -1.74 -17.98 0.25
CA ASP A 181 -0.85 -17.36 1.23
C ASP A 181 -0.10 -16.13 0.66
N ASN A 182 -0.46 -15.70 -0.53
CA ASN A 182 0.06 -14.51 -1.17
C ASN A 182 -0.46 -13.25 -0.47
N VAL A 183 0.49 -12.44 -0.02
CA VAL A 183 0.25 -11.12 0.59
C VAL A 183 -0.28 -10.12 -0.44
N ILE A 184 -0.28 -10.49 -1.73
CA ILE A 184 -0.58 -9.59 -2.87
C ILE A 184 -1.95 -8.94 -2.73
N GLY A 185 -3.00 -9.70 -2.42
CA GLY A 185 -4.35 -9.14 -2.27
C GLY A 185 -4.45 -8.14 -1.12
N ALA A 186 -3.81 -8.45 0.03
CA ALA A 186 -3.78 -7.54 1.17
C ALA A 186 -2.98 -6.26 0.85
N GLN A 187 -1.83 -6.39 0.16
CA GLN A 187 -1.04 -5.24 -0.29
C GLN A 187 -1.84 -4.35 -1.25
N GLN A 188 -2.53 -4.95 -2.23
CA GLN A 188 -3.36 -4.20 -3.17
C GLN A 188 -4.50 -3.46 -2.47
N SER A 189 -5.16 -4.09 -1.50
CA SER A 189 -6.23 -3.43 -0.76
C SER A 189 -5.74 -2.25 0.05
N VAL A 190 -4.59 -2.39 0.70
CA VAL A 190 -4.00 -1.30 1.48
C VAL A 190 -3.57 -0.17 0.57
N LEU A 191 -2.94 -0.47 -0.58
CA LEU A 191 -2.56 0.53 -1.56
C LEU A 191 -3.79 1.22 -2.16
N MET A 192 -4.86 0.48 -2.47
CA MET A 192 -6.13 1.06 -2.91
C MET A 192 -6.76 1.96 -1.84
N ALA A 193 -6.81 1.49 -0.59
CA ALA A 193 -7.32 2.29 0.51
C ALA A 193 -6.49 3.56 0.71
N GLY A 194 -5.16 3.45 0.66
CA GLY A 194 -4.24 4.59 0.71
C GLY A 194 -4.44 5.56 -0.45
N ALA A 195 -4.56 5.06 -1.68
CA ALA A 195 -4.81 5.88 -2.86
C ALA A 195 -6.17 6.60 -2.77
N THR A 196 -7.21 5.89 -2.34
CA THR A 196 -8.54 6.48 -2.16
C THR A 196 -8.53 7.52 -1.03
N ALA A 197 -7.94 7.21 0.11
CA ALA A 197 -7.87 8.12 1.25
C ALA A 197 -7.05 9.38 0.95
N SER A 198 -5.88 9.25 0.32
CA SER A 198 -5.05 10.38 -0.06
C SER A 198 -5.70 11.25 -1.15
N MET A 199 -6.37 10.62 -2.12
CA MET A 199 -7.12 11.33 -3.15
C MET A 199 -8.31 12.09 -2.55
N LEU A 200 -9.08 11.45 -1.66
CA LEU A 200 -10.17 12.10 -0.93
C LEU A 200 -9.68 13.27 -0.09
N ALA A 201 -8.62 13.07 0.70
CA ALA A 201 -8.05 14.13 1.54
C ALA A 201 -7.58 15.33 0.70
N TRP A 202 -6.99 15.06 -0.46
CA TRP A 202 -6.53 16.09 -1.40
C TRP A 202 -7.70 16.85 -2.02
N LEU A 203 -8.74 16.15 -2.48
CA LEU A 203 -9.93 16.76 -3.09
C LEU A 203 -10.77 17.55 -2.08
N LEU A 204 -10.89 17.06 -0.85
CA LEU A 204 -11.62 17.73 0.25
C LEU A 204 -10.80 18.87 0.90
N ARG A 205 -9.60 19.13 0.43
CA ARG A 205 -8.70 20.17 0.96
C ARG A 205 -8.56 20.10 2.49
N VAL A 206 -8.27 18.90 3.01
CA VAL A 206 -8.12 18.72 4.46
C VAL A 206 -7.05 19.67 5.01
N PRO A 207 -7.38 20.60 5.91
CA PRO A 207 -6.47 21.70 6.30
C PRO A 207 -5.28 21.25 7.13
N LEU A 208 -5.27 20.00 7.62
CA LEU A 208 -4.20 19.42 8.42
C LEU A 208 -2.88 19.19 7.67
N VAL A 209 -2.94 19.04 6.34
CA VAL A 209 -1.77 18.69 5.53
C VAL A 209 -1.68 19.64 4.35
N PRO A 210 -0.48 20.16 4.04
CA PRO A 210 -0.30 21.02 2.86
C PRO A 210 -0.78 20.36 1.58
N ALA A 211 -1.54 21.09 0.76
CA ALA A 211 -2.12 20.59 -0.48
C ALA A 211 -1.10 19.94 -1.44
N PRO A 212 0.12 20.47 -1.63
CA PRO A 212 1.15 19.83 -2.45
C PRO A 212 1.56 18.44 -1.94
N LEU A 213 1.60 18.25 -0.61
CA LEU A 213 1.95 16.97 -0.01
C LEU A 213 0.83 15.94 -0.21
N LEU A 214 -0.42 16.36 -0.11
CA LEU A 214 -1.57 15.49 -0.42
C LEU A 214 -1.59 15.11 -1.89
N GLY A 215 -1.31 16.05 -2.80
CA GLY A 215 -1.18 15.77 -4.23
C GLY A 215 -0.06 14.78 -4.55
N LEU A 216 1.09 14.92 -3.88
CA LEU A 216 2.20 13.97 -3.99
C LEU A 216 1.79 12.56 -3.49
N LEU A 217 1.15 12.48 -2.32
CA LEU A 217 0.70 11.19 -1.75
C LEU A 217 -0.37 10.53 -2.63
N ALA A 218 -1.32 11.29 -3.14
CA ALA A 218 -2.35 10.79 -4.05
C ALA A 218 -1.75 10.26 -5.35
N SER A 219 -0.83 11.02 -5.95
CA SER A 219 -0.15 10.65 -7.19
C SER A 219 0.76 9.43 -6.99
N ALA A 220 1.56 9.42 -5.92
CA ALA A 220 2.44 8.30 -5.60
C ALA A 220 1.65 7.02 -5.32
N SER A 221 0.59 7.09 -4.53
CA SER A 221 -0.22 5.92 -4.21
C SER A 221 -0.96 5.36 -5.43
N LEU A 222 -1.47 6.23 -6.32
CA LEU A 222 -2.11 5.84 -7.59
C LEU A 222 -1.13 5.07 -8.50
N VAL A 223 0.08 5.63 -8.68
CA VAL A 223 1.13 5.03 -9.51
C VAL A 223 1.60 3.70 -8.90
N LEU A 224 1.80 3.64 -7.57
CA LEU A 224 2.21 2.43 -6.88
C LEU A 224 1.17 1.32 -6.90
N VAL A 225 -0.13 1.64 -6.80
CA VAL A 225 -1.23 0.66 -6.97
C VAL A 225 -1.13 0.01 -8.34
N THR A 226 -0.89 0.82 -9.39
CA THR A 226 -0.79 0.32 -10.77
C THR A 226 0.46 -0.53 -10.95
N ASP A 227 1.63 -0.07 -10.49
CA ASP A 227 2.90 -0.78 -10.65
C ASP A 227 2.88 -2.12 -9.92
N ARG A 228 2.40 -2.16 -8.69
CA ARG A 228 2.30 -3.39 -7.89
C ARG A 228 1.24 -4.34 -8.42
N GLY A 229 0.11 -3.80 -8.90
CA GLY A 229 -0.93 -4.58 -9.55
C GLY A 229 -0.44 -5.26 -10.81
N ASP A 230 0.23 -4.53 -11.69
CA ASP A 230 0.79 -5.06 -12.92
C ASP A 230 1.87 -6.12 -12.64
N LYS A 231 2.75 -5.89 -11.68
CA LYS A 231 3.75 -6.88 -11.27
C LYS A 231 3.11 -8.18 -10.77
N ALA A 232 2.12 -8.07 -9.91
CA ALA A 232 1.40 -9.22 -9.37
C ALA A 232 0.68 -10.03 -10.46
N VAL A 233 0.04 -9.32 -11.40
CA VAL A 233 -0.65 -9.94 -12.53
C VAL A 233 0.33 -10.65 -13.46
N ARG A 234 1.51 -10.08 -13.72
CA ARG A 234 2.56 -10.71 -14.54
C ARG A 234 3.13 -11.94 -13.87
N GLU A 235 3.38 -11.92 -12.56
CA GLU A 235 3.83 -13.08 -11.80
C GLU A 235 2.80 -14.22 -11.90
N GLN A 236 1.51 -13.90 -11.76
CA GLN A 236 0.43 -14.88 -11.90
C GLN A 236 0.35 -15.42 -13.34
N LEU A 237 0.49 -14.56 -14.34
CA LEU A 237 0.49 -14.95 -15.74
C LEU A 237 1.68 -15.87 -16.07
N ALA A 238 2.85 -15.62 -15.49
CA ALA A 238 4.02 -16.46 -15.66
C ALA A 238 3.79 -17.89 -15.12
N VAL A 239 3.10 -18.01 -13.99
CA VAL A 239 2.70 -19.31 -13.41
C VAL A 239 1.69 -20.03 -14.30
N LEU A 240 0.77 -19.30 -14.94
CA LEU A 240 -0.27 -19.88 -15.80
C LEU A 240 0.23 -20.22 -17.20
N ARG A 241 1.30 -19.58 -17.68
CA ARG A 241 1.80 -19.69 -19.04
C ARG A 241 2.01 -21.12 -19.54
N PRO A 242 2.58 -22.06 -18.76
CA PRO A 242 2.75 -23.44 -19.23
C PRO A 242 1.43 -24.16 -19.51
N SER A 243 0.38 -23.84 -18.78
CA SER A 243 -0.94 -24.49 -18.92
C SER A 243 -1.85 -23.81 -19.95
N LEU A 244 -1.54 -22.57 -20.38
CA LEU A 244 -2.39 -21.81 -21.31
C LEU A 244 -2.56 -22.53 -22.67
N ASN A 245 -1.57 -23.26 -23.13
CA ASN A 245 -1.63 -23.97 -24.40
C ASN A 245 -2.62 -25.17 -24.40
N ALA A 246 -2.92 -25.68 -23.19
CA ALA A 246 -3.88 -26.77 -23.01
C ALA A 246 -5.32 -26.28 -22.79
N TRP A 247 -5.54 -24.97 -22.70
CA TRP A 247 -6.85 -24.40 -22.40
C TRP A 247 -7.61 -24.06 -23.70
N PRO A 248 -8.95 -24.23 -23.71
CA PRO A 248 -9.79 -23.86 -24.85
C PRO A 248 -9.99 -22.34 -24.98
N VAL A 249 -9.17 -21.52 -24.31
CA VAL A 249 -9.23 -20.06 -24.29
C VAL A 249 -8.00 -19.49 -24.98
N SER A 250 -8.20 -18.54 -25.89
CA SER A 250 -7.06 -17.93 -26.59
C SER A 250 -6.15 -17.17 -25.59
N SER A 251 -4.85 -17.35 -25.72
CA SER A 251 -3.83 -16.64 -24.93
C SER A 251 -4.00 -15.11 -24.97
N ALA A 252 -4.41 -14.58 -26.13
CA ALA A 252 -4.71 -13.15 -26.32
C ALA A 252 -5.87 -12.67 -25.43
N HIS A 253 -6.87 -13.51 -25.19
CA HIS A 253 -7.98 -13.16 -24.28
C HIS A 253 -7.52 -13.10 -22.83
N VAL A 254 -6.70 -14.06 -22.40
CA VAL A 254 -6.13 -14.08 -21.05
C VAL A 254 -5.22 -12.88 -20.81
N ILE A 255 -4.40 -12.49 -21.79
CA ILE A 255 -3.54 -11.31 -21.70
C ILE A 255 -4.38 -10.03 -21.59
N ARG A 256 -5.46 -9.89 -22.37
CA ARG A 256 -6.39 -8.73 -22.25
C ARG A 256 -7.03 -8.67 -20.87
N LEU A 257 -7.48 -9.79 -20.33
CA LEU A 257 -8.02 -9.87 -18.97
C LEU A 257 -6.96 -9.51 -17.92
N ALA A 258 -5.71 -9.92 -18.14
CA ALA A 258 -4.59 -9.56 -17.27
C ALA A 258 -4.33 -8.06 -17.27
N CYS A 259 -4.27 -7.41 -18.44
CA CYS A 259 -4.14 -5.95 -18.55
C CYS A 259 -5.32 -5.23 -17.88
N ALA A 260 -6.54 -5.68 -18.10
CA ALA A 260 -7.71 -5.12 -17.45
C ALA A 260 -7.62 -5.25 -15.92
N ALA A 261 -7.15 -6.39 -15.40
CA ALA A 261 -6.99 -6.61 -13.96
C ALA A 261 -5.94 -5.68 -13.34
N SER A 262 -4.87 -5.31 -14.06
CA SER A 262 -3.85 -4.38 -13.58
C SER A 262 -4.31 -2.91 -13.58
N LEU A 263 -5.18 -2.53 -14.53
CA LEU A 263 -5.69 -1.16 -14.69
C LEU A 263 -6.89 -0.86 -13.78
N LEU A 264 -7.71 -1.87 -13.48
CA LEU A 264 -8.98 -1.70 -12.78
C LEU A 264 -8.86 -0.97 -11.43
N PRO A 265 -7.88 -1.24 -10.55
CA PRO A 265 -7.73 -0.53 -9.29
C PRO A 265 -7.50 0.97 -9.45
N ALA A 266 -6.60 1.36 -10.36
CA ALA A 266 -6.30 2.76 -10.61
C ALA A 266 -7.49 3.50 -11.27
N LEU A 267 -8.15 2.84 -12.23
CA LEU A 267 -9.34 3.38 -12.88
C LEU A 267 -10.50 3.58 -11.88
N THR A 268 -10.70 2.67 -10.93
CA THR A 268 -11.73 2.84 -9.90
C THR A 268 -11.46 4.03 -9.00
N VAL A 269 -10.19 4.27 -8.63
CA VAL A 269 -9.80 5.44 -7.83
C VAL A 269 -10.00 6.74 -8.63
N LEU A 270 -9.56 6.80 -9.88
CA LEU A 270 -9.72 7.97 -10.74
C LEU A 270 -11.19 8.28 -11.03
N LEU A 271 -11.99 7.26 -11.31
CA LEU A 271 -13.41 7.40 -11.58
C LEU A 271 -14.17 7.85 -10.34
N GLY A 272 -13.82 7.27 -9.17
CA GLY A 272 -14.37 7.70 -7.89
C GLY A 272 -14.03 9.16 -7.58
N ALA A 273 -12.79 9.59 -7.86
CA ALA A 273 -12.37 10.98 -7.72
C ALA A 273 -13.15 11.92 -8.65
N ALA A 274 -13.33 11.53 -9.91
CA ALA A 274 -14.10 12.32 -10.89
C ALA A 274 -15.58 12.46 -10.49
N VAL A 275 -16.20 11.37 -10.03
CA VAL A 275 -17.59 11.40 -9.52
C VAL A 275 -17.70 12.30 -8.30
N LEU A 276 -16.75 12.19 -7.36
CA LEU A 276 -16.73 13.02 -6.17
C LEU A 276 -16.62 14.51 -6.52
N LEU A 277 -15.69 14.87 -7.40
CA LEU A 277 -15.53 16.25 -7.88
C LEU A 277 -16.82 16.77 -8.54
N TYR A 278 -17.46 15.94 -9.37
CA TYR A 278 -18.73 16.30 -9.99
C TYR A 278 -19.82 16.59 -8.96
N CYS A 279 -19.84 15.83 -7.86
CA CYS A 279 -20.84 16.03 -6.80
C CYS A 279 -20.56 17.24 -5.91
N ILE A 280 -19.26 17.58 -5.67
CA ILE A 280 -18.89 18.67 -4.76
C ILE A 280 -18.86 20.02 -5.51
N ASP A 281 -18.14 20.08 -6.61
CA ASP A 281 -17.99 21.29 -7.41
C ASP A 281 -17.73 20.94 -8.89
N PRO A 282 -18.78 20.92 -9.72
CA PRO A 282 -18.63 20.60 -11.14
C PRO A 282 -17.78 21.60 -11.91
N ALA A 283 -17.60 22.83 -11.42
CA ALA A 283 -16.76 23.84 -12.06
C ALA A 283 -15.28 23.45 -12.03
N VAL A 284 -14.83 22.75 -10.96
CA VAL A 284 -13.47 22.26 -10.85
C VAL A 284 -13.14 21.21 -11.91
N LEU A 285 -14.11 20.39 -12.32
CA LEU A 285 -13.93 19.43 -13.42
C LEU A 285 -13.69 20.10 -14.78
N GLN A 286 -14.21 21.31 -14.98
CA GLN A 286 -14.04 22.06 -16.22
C GLN A 286 -12.72 22.83 -16.27
N GLN A 287 -11.98 22.89 -15.15
CA GLN A 287 -10.67 23.54 -15.12
C GLN A 287 -9.67 22.77 -15.99
N ARG A 288 -8.86 23.51 -16.75
CA ARG A 288 -7.80 22.92 -17.60
C ARG A 288 -6.83 22.06 -16.81
N VAL A 289 -6.49 22.47 -15.60
CA VAL A 289 -5.55 21.73 -14.73
C VAL A 289 -6.09 20.36 -14.36
N THR A 290 -7.38 20.26 -14.02
CA THR A 290 -8.04 18.97 -13.67
C THR A 290 -8.04 18.02 -14.87
N SER A 291 -8.36 18.52 -16.08
CA SER A 291 -8.33 17.71 -17.29
C SER A 291 -6.90 17.24 -17.64
N VAL A 292 -5.91 18.13 -17.51
CA VAL A 292 -4.49 17.79 -17.71
C VAL A 292 -4.03 16.75 -16.70
N TYR A 293 -4.40 16.87 -15.41
CA TYR A 293 -4.09 15.88 -14.41
C TYR A 293 -4.70 14.52 -14.74
N ALA A 294 -5.99 14.48 -15.08
CA ALA A 294 -6.69 13.24 -15.41
C ALA A 294 -6.11 12.55 -16.65
N ILE A 295 -5.78 13.30 -17.69
CA ILE A 295 -5.13 12.79 -18.91
C ILE A 295 -3.74 12.24 -18.57
N THR A 296 -2.92 13.02 -17.86
CA THR A 296 -1.55 12.59 -17.48
C THR A 296 -1.59 11.37 -16.58
N ALA A 297 -2.51 11.30 -15.61
CA ALA A 297 -2.71 10.13 -14.76
C ALA A 297 -3.12 8.90 -15.58
N SER A 298 -4.04 9.05 -16.52
CA SER A 298 -4.47 7.96 -17.41
C SER A 298 -3.33 7.47 -18.29
N VAL A 299 -2.54 8.38 -18.87
CA VAL A 299 -1.37 8.04 -19.68
C VAL A 299 -0.31 7.32 -18.84
N ALA A 300 -0.02 7.80 -17.63
CA ALA A 300 0.93 7.17 -16.72
C ALA A 300 0.51 5.74 -16.35
N VAL A 301 -0.76 5.55 -15.99
CA VAL A 301 -1.34 4.24 -15.64
C VAL A 301 -1.27 3.28 -16.83
N LEU A 302 -1.64 3.76 -18.02
CA LEU A 302 -1.56 2.98 -19.25
C LEU A 302 -0.11 2.64 -19.64
N ALA A 303 0.82 3.57 -19.48
CA ALA A 303 2.23 3.33 -19.77
C ALA A 303 2.84 2.28 -18.83
N ILE A 304 2.55 2.34 -17.54
CA ILE A 304 3.04 1.38 -16.54
C ILE A 304 2.51 -0.03 -16.83
N ALA A 305 1.23 -0.17 -17.18
CA ALA A 305 0.63 -1.47 -17.46
C ALA A 305 0.92 -1.96 -18.89
N GLY A 306 1.06 -1.04 -19.85
CA GLY A 306 1.18 -1.35 -21.30
C GLY A 306 2.60 -1.57 -21.80
N LEU A 307 3.65 -1.20 -21.04
CA LEU A 307 5.06 -1.35 -21.45
C LEU A 307 5.74 -2.58 -20.81
N PRO A 308 5.48 -3.79 -21.31
CA PRO A 308 5.97 -5.03 -20.67
C PRO A 308 7.48 -5.26 -20.80
N ARG A 309 8.15 -4.58 -21.74
CA ARG A 309 9.55 -4.82 -22.10
C ARG A 309 10.55 -3.88 -21.45
N LEU A 310 10.11 -3.03 -20.54
CA LEU A 310 11.02 -2.14 -19.82
C LEU A 310 11.98 -2.93 -18.92
N THR A 311 13.25 -2.53 -18.95
CA THR A 311 14.22 -2.99 -17.96
C THR A 311 13.81 -2.57 -16.56
N ALA A 312 14.32 -3.23 -15.53
CA ALA A 312 14.01 -2.84 -14.12
C ALA A 312 14.33 -1.35 -13.86
N ARG A 313 15.44 -0.84 -14.43
CA ARG A 313 15.82 0.58 -14.32
C ARG A 313 14.85 1.49 -15.06
N GLY A 314 14.46 1.14 -16.28
CA GLY A 314 13.49 1.91 -17.07
C GLY A 314 12.12 1.96 -16.40
N ARG A 315 11.71 0.87 -15.75
CA ARG A 315 10.46 0.82 -15.00
C ARG A 315 10.48 1.74 -13.78
N VAL A 316 11.56 1.71 -13.01
CA VAL A 316 11.72 2.63 -11.86
C VAL A 316 11.72 4.09 -12.35
N ALA A 317 12.43 4.40 -13.43
CA ALA A 317 12.43 5.74 -14.01
C ALA A 317 11.02 6.18 -14.44
N LEU A 318 10.25 5.31 -15.10
CA LEU A 318 8.87 5.60 -15.50
C LEU A 318 7.97 5.88 -14.29
N VAL A 319 8.07 5.07 -13.23
CA VAL A 319 7.28 5.25 -12.01
C VAL A 319 7.64 6.59 -11.35
N VAL A 320 8.93 6.89 -11.19
CA VAL A 320 9.38 8.14 -10.56
C VAL A 320 8.96 9.35 -11.38
N LEU A 321 9.17 9.33 -12.70
CA LEU A 321 8.75 10.42 -13.60
C LEU A 321 7.23 10.63 -13.57
N SER A 322 6.46 9.55 -13.53
CA SER A 322 4.99 9.64 -13.42
C SER A 322 4.57 10.29 -12.10
N ILE A 323 5.18 9.92 -10.98
CA ILE A 323 4.90 10.53 -9.67
C ILE A 323 5.26 12.02 -9.70
N LEU A 324 6.43 12.38 -10.20
CA LEU A 324 6.88 13.77 -10.26
C LEU A 324 6.00 14.63 -11.15
N ALA A 325 5.66 14.16 -12.36
CA ALA A 325 4.79 14.87 -13.28
C ALA A 325 3.39 15.09 -12.70
N LEU A 326 2.78 14.05 -12.14
CA LEU A 326 1.46 14.16 -11.51
C LEU A 326 1.48 15.03 -10.26
N SER A 327 2.53 14.97 -9.47
CA SER A 327 2.69 15.82 -8.29
C SER A 327 2.84 17.30 -8.66
N ALA A 328 3.61 17.60 -9.71
CA ALA A 328 3.77 18.96 -10.22
C ALA A 328 2.44 19.53 -10.73
N ILE A 329 1.71 18.79 -11.58
CA ILE A 329 0.39 19.20 -12.06
C ILE A 329 -0.61 19.30 -10.90
N GLY A 330 -0.54 18.38 -9.95
CA GLY A 330 -1.41 18.36 -8.78
C GLY A 330 -1.20 19.55 -7.85
N SER A 331 0.03 20.06 -7.74
CA SER A 331 0.31 21.27 -6.93
C SER A 331 -0.37 22.52 -7.48
N GLU A 332 -0.55 22.59 -8.81
CA GLU A 332 -1.21 23.72 -9.48
C GLU A 332 -2.74 23.69 -9.37
N LEU A 333 -3.32 22.55 -8.98
CA LEU A 333 -4.78 22.40 -8.93
C LEU A 333 -5.43 23.29 -7.86
N TRP A 334 -4.64 23.70 -6.86
CA TRP A 334 -5.13 24.44 -5.69
C TRP A 334 -4.42 25.80 -5.48
N ASN A 335 -3.57 26.19 -6.43
CA ASN A 335 -3.03 27.54 -6.53
C ASN A 335 -3.96 28.40 -7.41
#